data_4e003dda18ff7e9fa71d196b40a6cdd8
#
_entry.id   4e003dda18ff7e9fa71d196b40a6cdd8
#
_cell.length_a   1.000
_cell.length_b   1.000
_cell.length_c   1.000
_cell.angle_alpha   90.00
_cell.angle_beta   90.00
_cell.angle_gamma   90.00
#
_symmetry.space_group_name_H-M   'P 1'
#
loop_
_entity.id
_entity.type
_entity.pdbx_description
1 polymer ?
#
loop_
_entity_poly.entity_id
_entity_poly.type
_entity_poly.pdbx_seq_one_letter_code
_entity_poly.pdbx_strand_id
1 'polypeptide(L)'
;MVTPPLPPGLHDWREALRVRPLNERVGKPDGRYVLCWLQQALRARDNPVIDASIRLGNALGLPVLVYHGVREDYPYASDRLHRFILGASRDLGTECRDRGLACVQHVDRAGHREKGLVHRLGAEAAAIVLEDQPTFVARWQAGRVATRTAVPVYAVDAACLVPPAVLGDGIGGRSAFLRRHEPERDGWMKTQDVVPQLPVYAGPLPFVPDALDACDLDGLVAGLAIDHTLPVSAMHPAGRGAAADRLRRLTTQVLPGYASTRNDATRPDGASGLSPYLHFGVLGPREVMAAVAAADAGSQHKRKFADELLGWREWFHFQARALAAPERYDRIPAWALQTLSAHAGDPRPELETLEALLHGETRDETWNACQRQFLADGWMHNNLRMYWGKRLLAMTPSPEAAWATACYLNDRLSLDGRDPSTYGNIAAMFASSPSDRERPIYGRVATRGDGSTRRRAGGDAWLSGAASRPVPQVSTPVEVPVDPYLTGEPMI
;
A
#
# COMPACT_ATOMS: atom_id res chain seq x y z
N MET A 1 -19.67 17.47 -13.35
CA MET A 1 -19.27 18.64 -12.55
C MET A 1 -17.96 19.15 -13.11
N VAL A 2 -17.83 20.45 -13.38
CA VAL A 2 -16.56 21.05 -13.84
C VAL A 2 -15.63 21.08 -12.64
N THR A 3 -14.48 20.42 -12.76
CA THR A 3 -13.45 20.46 -11.70
C THR A 3 -13.00 21.91 -11.51
N PRO A 4 -12.99 22.46 -10.29
CA PRO A 4 -12.53 23.84 -10.07
C PRO A 4 -11.05 23.97 -10.52
N PRO A 5 -10.67 25.13 -11.07
CA PRO A 5 -9.29 25.35 -11.50
C PRO A 5 -8.35 25.27 -10.29
N LEU A 6 -7.15 24.73 -10.52
CA LEU A 6 -6.11 24.71 -9.50
C LEU A 6 -5.64 26.14 -9.19
N PRO A 7 -5.26 26.44 -7.94
CA PRO A 7 -4.77 27.76 -7.55
C PRO A 7 -3.39 28.06 -8.16
N PRO A 8 -2.97 29.32 -8.15
CA PRO A 8 -1.60 29.70 -8.51
C PRO A 8 -0.55 28.85 -7.77
N GLY A 9 0.53 28.52 -8.45
CA GLY A 9 1.56 27.62 -7.93
C GLY A 9 1.29 26.13 -8.18
N LEU A 10 0.03 25.69 -8.29
CA LEU A 10 -0.31 24.33 -8.67
C LEU A 10 -0.71 24.21 -10.14
N HIS A 11 -1.43 25.19 -10.68
CA HIS A 11 -1.96 25.12 -12.04
C HIS A 11 -0.84 25.15 -13.12
N ASP A 12 0.24 25.89 -12.89
CA ASP A 12 1.41 26.03 -13.75
C ASP A 12 2.52 25.00 -13.44
N TRP A 13 2.26 24.08 -12.54
CA TRP A 13 3.19 23.02 -12.19
C TRP A 13 3.17 21.91 -13.24
N ARG A 14 4.36 21.46 -13.66
CA ARG A 14 4.48 20.34 -14.61
C ARG A 14 3.72 19.10 -14.17
N GLU A 15 3.68 18.82 -12.84
CA GLU A 15 2.99 17.68 -12.27
C GLU A 15 1.57 18.03 -11.78
N ALA A 16 0.96 19.13 -12.27
CA ALA A 16 -0.41 19.54 -11.90
C ALA A 16 -1.46 18.43 -12.10
N LEU A 17 -1.26 17.55 -13.07
CA LEU A 17 -2.14 16.40 -13.33
C LEU A 17 -2.15 15.34 -12.22
N ARG A 18 -1.23 15.44 -11.23
CA ARG A 18 -1.30 14.64 -10.00
C ARG A 18 -2.30 15.18 -8.99
N VAL A 19 -2.67 16.46 -9.14
CA VAL A 19 -3.44 17.19 -8.13
C VAL A 19 -4.93 17.14 -8.45
N ARG A 20 -5.73 16.74 -7.49
CA ARG A 20 -7.19 16.71 -7.58
C ARG A 20 -7.82 17.47 -6.40
N PRO A 21 -8.61 18.55 -6.67
CA PRO A 21 -9.39 19.19 -5.62
C PRO A 21 -10.41 18.22 -5.02
N LEU A 22 -10.55 18.20 -3.71
CA LEU A 22 -11.54 17.38 -3.01
C LEU A 22 -12.77 18.16 -2.55
N ASN A 23 -12.69 19.51 -2.55
CA ASN A 23 -13.79 20.41 -2.25
C ASN A 23 -13.64 21.71 -3.05
N GLU A 24 -14.64 22.58 -2.98
CA GLU A 24 -14.69 23.88 -3.67
C GLU A 24 -14.45 25.05 -2.70
N ARG A 25 -13.77 24.81 -1.58
CA ARG A 25 -13.50 25.86 -0.59
C ARG A 25 -12.45 26.83 -1.10
N VAL A 26 -12.56 28.07 -0.66
CA VAL A 26 -11.58 29.13 -0.92
C VAL A 26 -10.54 29.16 0.19
N GLY A 27 -9.30 29.50 -0.15
CA GLY A 27 -8.21 29.59 0.83
C GLY A 27 -8.52 30.60 1.94
N LYS A 28 -8.08 30.29 3.15
CA LYS A 28 -8.24 31.15 4.34
C LYS A 28 -7.15 32.21 4.35
N PRO A 29 -7.51 33.52 4.25
CA PRO A 29 -6.51 34.60 4.15
C PRO A 29 -5.59 34.73 5.36
N ASP A 30 -6.07 34.37 6.57
CA ASP A 30 -5.36 34.36 7.83
C ASP A 30 -4.74 33.01 8.21
N GLY A 31 -4.65 32.10 7.26
CA GLY A 31 -3.98 30.80 7.44
C GLY A 31 -2.49 30.99 7.74
N ARG A 32 -1.97 30.20 8.67
CA ARG A 32 -0.60 30.33 9.18
C ARG A 32 0.42 29.50 8.41
N TYR A 33 -0.05 28.48 7.70
CA TYR A 33 0.76 27.53 6.91
C TYR A 33 -0.10 26.81 5.88
N VAL A 34 0.55 26.10 4.95
CA VAL A 34 -0.05 25.03 4.16
C VAL A 34 0.19 23.72 4.92
N LEU A 35 -0.89 23.01 5.26
CA LEU A 35 -0.80 21.70 5.91
C LEU A 35 -0.55 20.60 4.87
N CYS A 36 0.59 19.95 4.97
CA CYS A 36 0.91 18.72 4.22
C CYS A 36 0.63 17.51 5.10
N TRP A 37 -0.46 16.80 4.88
CA TRP A 37 -0.81 15.62 5.67
C TRP A 37 -0.42 14.35 4.92
N LEU A 38 0.61 13.66 5.43
CA LEU A 38 1.08 12.39 4.90
C LEU A 38 0.50 11.20 5.67
N GLN A 39 0.13 10.15 4.95
CA GLN A 39 -0.43 8.91 5.48
C GLN A 39 0.39 7.68 5.08
N GLN A 40 0.91 7.63 3.85
CA GLN A 40 1.67 6.51 3.29
C GLN A 40 2.94 6.93 2.54
N ALA A 41 3.00 8.11 1.91
CA ALA A 41 4.18 8.56 1.18
C ALA A 41 5.27 9.06 2.14
N LEU A 42 5.84 8.16 2.96
CA LEU A 42 6.75 8.48 4.08
C LEU A 42 8.18 8.73 3.59
N ARG A 43 8.35 9.74 2.74
CA ARG A 43 9.63 10.28 2.26
C ARG A 43 9.50 11.77 2.02
N ALA A 44 10.59 12.52 2.18
CA ALA A 44 10.56 13.95 1.87
C ALA A 44 11.10 14.27 0.47
N ARG A 45 11.90 13.41 -0.14
CA ARG A 45 12.46 13.58 -1.48
C ARG A 45 11.63 12.87 -2.53
N ASP A 46 11.60 13.42 -3.75
CA ASP A 46 10.76 12.89 -4.85
C ASP A 46 9.33 12.60 -4.38
N ASN A 47 8.76 13.55 -3.63
CA ASN A 47 7.41 13.42 -3.07
C ASN A 47 6.49 14.50 -3.63
N PRO A 48 5.61 14.15 -4.58
CA PRO A 48 4.69 15.12 -5.19
C PRO A 48 3.75 15.81 -4.20
N VAL A 49 3.40 15.18 -3.06
CA VAL A 49 2.53 15.80 -2.04
C VAL A 49 3.26 16.94 -1.34
N ILE A 50 4.52 16.71 -0.95
CA ILE A 50 5.37 17.73 -0.34
C ILE A 50 5.66 18.84 -1.35
N ASP A 51 6.00 18.49 -2.60
CA ASP A 51 6.29 19.46 -3.64
C ASP A 51 5.09 20.35 -3.97
N ALA A 52 3.89 19.77 -4.06
CA ALA A 52 2.65 20.52 -4.21
C ALA A 52 2.42 21.47 -3.02
N SER A 53 2.66 21.01 -1.81
CA SER A 53 2.54 21.82 -0.58
C SER A 53 3.50 23.00 -0.58
N ILE A 54 4.77 22.77 -0.96
CA ILE A 54 5.79 23.83 -1.04
C ILE A 54 5.43 24.84 -2.15
N ARG A 55 5.01 24.38 -3.33
CA ARG A 55 4.59 25.27 -4.42
C ARG A 55 3.43 26.16 -4.01
N LEU A 56 2.43 25.57 -3.37
CA LEU A 56 1.29 26.31 -2.85
C LEU A 56 1.72 27.30 -1.75
N GLY A 57 2.57 26.85 -0.81
CA GLY A 57 3.13 27.69 0.24
C GLY A 57 3.91 28.89 -0.32
N ASN A 58 4.81 28.64 -1.29
CA ASN A 58 5.58 29.69 -1.95
C ASN A 58 4.66 30.72 -2.65
N ALA A 59 3.60 30.25 -3.33
CA ALA A 59 2.64 31.13 -4.02
C ALA A 59 1.78 31.96 -3.04
N LEU A 60 1.48 31.43 -1.86
CA LEU A 60 0.72 32.11 -0.81
C LEU A 60 1.59 32.95 0.15
N GLY A 61 2.92 32.84 0.07
CA GLY A 61 3.83 33.46 1.05
C GLY A 61 3.75 32.81 2.45
N LEU A 62 3.45 31.51 2.52
CA LEU A 62 3.24 30.77 3.77
C LEU A 62 4.21 29.58 3.88
N PRO A 63 4.70 29.27 5.10
CA PRO A 63 5.48 28.04 5.34
C PRO A 63 4.63 26.80 5.16
N VAL A 64 5.30 25.63 5.05
CA VAL A 64 4.66 24.32 5.02
C VAL A 64 4.84 23.62 6.37
N LEU A 65 3.76 23.07 6.89
CA LEU A 65 3.78 22.17 8.05
C LEU A 65 3.43 20.74 7.58
N VAL A 66 4.42 19.86 7.63
CA VAL A 66 4.21 18.42 7.35
C VAL A 66 3.70 17.75 8.62
N TYR A 67 2.64 16.99 8.52
CA TYR A 67 2.06 16.21 9.61
C TYR A 67 1.95 14.73 9.24
N HIS A 68 2.38 13.85 10.14
CA HIS A 68 2.14 12.42 10.09
C HIS A 68 1.66 11.90 11.44
N GLY A 69 0.52 11.20 11.45
CA GLY A 69 -0.09 10.64 12.65
C GLY A 69 -0.28 9.14 12.55
N VAL A 70 0.00 8.42 13.63
CA VAL A 70 -0.22 6.98 13.79
C VAL A 70 -1.14 6.74 14.97
N ARG A 71 -2.04 5.76 14.89
CA ARG A 71 -3.01 5.44 15.95
C ARG A 71 -2.85 3.99 16.38
N GLU A 72 -2.90 3.72 17.69
CA GLU A 72 -2.88 2.35 18.21
C GLU A 72 -4.17 1.56 17.90
N ASP A 73 -5.31 2.23 17.70
CA ASP A 73 -6.59 1.62 17.34
C ASP A 73 -6.81 1.49 15.80
N TYR A 74 -5.72 1.56 15.03
CA TYR A 74 -5.73 1.33 13.60
C TYR A 74 -6.06 -0.13 13.29
N PRO A 75 -6.92 -0.44 12.30
CA PRO A 75 -7.24 -1.82 11.95
C PRO A 75 -5.99 -2.63 11.60
N TYR A 76 -5.89 -3.82 12.20
CA TYR A 76 -4.71 -4.70 12.09
C TYR A 76 -3.42 -4.11 12.71
N ALA A 77 -3.57 -3.15 13.64
CA ALA A 77 -2.46 -2.61 14.43
C ALA A 77 -1.66 -3.76 15.07
N SER A 78 -0.37 -3.78 14.87
CA SER A 78 0.53 -4.84 15.36
C SER A 78 1.96 -4.34 15.48
N ASP A 79 2.81 -5.05 16.21
CA ASP A 79 4.24 -4.74 16.28
C ASP A 79 4.85 -4.64 14.88
N ARG A 80 4.47 -5.57 13.99
CA ARG A 80 4.94 -5.61 12.60
C ARG A 80 4.68 -4.31 11.85
N LEU A 81 3.43 -3.85 11.87
CA LEU A 81 3.03 -2.65 11.15
C LEU A 81 3.52 -1.38 11.83
N HIS A 82 3.32 -1.26 13.16
CA HIS A 82 3.66 -0.05 13.88
C HIS A 82 5.17 0.21 13.90
N ARG A 83 5.98 -0.83 14.11
CA ARG A 83 7.44 -0.66 14.08
C ARG A 83 7.93 -0.23 12.69
N PHE A 84 7.32 -0.76 11.62
CA PHE A 84 7.67 -0.36 10.25
C PHE A 84 7.25 1.09 9.97
N ILE A 85 6.01 1.46 10.30
CA ILE A 85 5.48 2.81 10.06
C ILE A 85 6.24 3.86 10.87
N LEU A 86 6.49 3.60 12.16
CA LEU A 86 7.19 4.55 13.04
C LEU A 86 8.66 4.72 12.64
N GLY A 87 9.33 3.66 12.18
CA GLY A 87 10.67 3.76 11.63
C GLY A 87 10.73 4.62 10.37
N ALA A 88 9.77 4.44 9.46
CA ALA A 88 9.65 5.28 8.26
C ALA A 88 9.29 6.73 8.60
N SER A 89 8.40 6.94 9.57
CA SER A 89 8.03 8.27 10.05
C SER A 89 9.20 9.03 10.67
N ARG A 90 10.01 8.34 11.49
CA ARG A 90 11.23 8.93 12.06
C ARG A 90 12.18 9.46 10.97
N ASP A 91 12.42 8.66 9.95
CA ASP A 91 13.30 9.03 8.85
C ASP A 91 12.71 10.17 8.00
N LEU A 92 11.37 10.19 7.79
CA LEU A 92 10.65 11.32 7.20
C LEU A 92 10.92 12.62 7.94
N GLY A 93 10.87 12.62 9.28
CA GLY A 93 11.18 13.80 10.10
C GLY A 93 12.59 14.34 9.85
N THR A 94 13.58 13.46 9.71
CA THR A 94 14.95 13.82 9.37
C THR A 94 15.06 14.40 7.95
N GLU A 95 14.50 13.73 6.96
CA GLU A 95 14.50 14.20 5.57
C GLU A 95 13.78 15.54 5.40
N CYS A 96 12.70 15.80 6.16
CA CYS A 96 12.00 17.10 6.17
C CYS A 96 12.90 18.21 6.71
N ARG A 97 13.62 17.97 7.83
CA ARG A 97 14.60 18.94 8.35
C ARG A 97 15.67 19.27 7.32
N ASP A 98 16.21 18.26 6.65
CA ASP A 98 17.21 18.44 5.59
C ASP A 98 16.71 19.27 4.41
N ARG A 99 15.39 19.27 4.18
CA ARG A 99 14.70 20.09 3.15
C ARG A 99 14.26 21.46 3.67
N GLY A 100 14.51 21.82 4.92
CA GLY A 100 14.05 23.08 5.53
C GLY A 100 12.53 23.11 5.77
N LEU A 101 11.92 21.99 6.13
CA LEU A 101 10.50 21.87 6.42
C LEU A 101 10.26 21.53 7.90
N ALA A 102 9.21 22.10 8.49
CA ALA A 102 8.67 21.63 9.76
C ALA A 102 7.94 20.31 9.54
N CYS A 103 8.31 19.27 10.30
CA CYS A 103 7.60 18.00 10.34
C CYS A 103 7.21 17.69 11.78
N VAL A 104 5.92 17.47 12.00
CA VAL A 104 5.37 17.11 13.31
C VAL A 104 4.72 15.74 13.23
N GLN A 105 4.97 14.94 14.27
CA GLN A 105 4.54 13.54 14.35
C GLN A 105 3.74 13.34 15.62
N HIS A 106 2.74 12.46 15.55
CA HIS A 106 1.93 12.10 16.70
C HIS A 106 1.58 10.62 16.69
N VAL A 107 1.79 9.96 17.82
CA VAL A 107 1.37 8.58 18.05
C VAL A 107 0.21 8.62 19.05
N ASP A 108 -1.00 8.47 18.53
CA ASP A 108 -2.23 8.50 19.35
C ASP A 108 -2.35 7.21 20.15
N ARG A 109 -2.16 7.29 21.46
CA ARG A 109 -2.09 6.17 22.40
C ARG A 109 -2.68 6.52 23.77
N ALA A 110 -2.88 5.53 24.62
CA ALA A 110 -3.34 5.74 26.00
C ALA A 110 -2.47 6.80 26.71
N GLY A 111 -3.12 7.76 27.37
CA GLY A 111 -2.44 8.89 28.03
C GLY A 111 -1.87 9.99 27.12
N HIS A 112 -1.92 9.80 25.79
CA HIS A 112 -1.46 10.78 24.78
C HIS A 112 -2.42 10.81 23.57
N ARG A 113 -3.72 10.85 23.88
CA ARG A 113 -4.77 10.87 22.84
C ARG A 113 -5.13 12.30 22.47
N GLU A 114 -5.13 12.53 21.14
CA GLU A 114 -5.47 13.83 20.57
C GLU A 114 -6.53 13.66 19.48
N LYS A 115 -7.79 13.92 19.84
CA LYS A 115 -8.90 13.77 18.89
C LYS A 115 -8.89 14.88 17.83
N GLY A 116 -9.11 14.47 16.56
CA GLY A 116 -9.35 15.39 15.46
C GLY A 116 -8.15 16.28 15.09
N LEU A 117 -6.90 15.84 15.28
CA LEU A 117 -5.71 16.63 15.01
C LEU A 117 -5.67 17.25 13.62
N VAL A 118 -6.00 16.48 12.58
CA VAL A 118 -6.02 17.00 11.19
C VAL A 118 -7.02 18.16 11.05
N HIS A 119 -8.17 18.08 11.73
CA HIS A 119 -9.16 19.18 11.70
C HIS A 119 -8.65 20.41 12.48
N ARG A 120 -8.02 20.21 13.64
CA ARG A 120 -7.45 21.32 14.42
C ARG A 120 -6.30 22.01 13.70
N LEU A 121 -5.38 21.23 13.11
CA LEU A 121 -4.32 21.75 12.24
C LEU A 121 -4.90 22.42 10.99
N GLY A 122 -5.89 21.79 10.36
CA GLY A 122 -6.57 22.34 9.18
C GLY A 122 -7.32 23.65 9.46
N ALA A 123 -7.81 23.87 10.69
CA ALA A 123 -8.47 25.11 11.07
C ALA A 123 -7.52 26.31 11.10
N GLU A 124 -6.22 26.10 11.28
CA GLU A 124 -5.17 27.13 11.26
C GLU A 124 -4.44 27.21 9.90
N ALA A 125 -4.70 26.27 8.98
CA ALA A 125 -4.07 26.24 7.67
C ALA A 125 -4.79 27.12 6.65
N ALA A 126 -4.06 27.58 5.63
CA ALA A 126 -4.65 28.22 4.46
C ALA A 126 -5.22 27.20 3.46
N ALA A 127 -4.62 26.00 3.43
CA ALA A 127 -5.05 24.87 2.62
C ALA A 127 -4.51 23.55 3.22
N ILE A 128 -5.12 22.43 2.84
CA ILE A 128 -4.64 21.08 3.15
C ILE A 128 -4.25 20.38 1.85
N VAL A 129 -3.04 19.83 1.81
CA VAL A 129 -2.56 18.96 0.74
C VAL A 129 -2.33 17.57 1.35
N LEU A 130 -2.89 16.54 0.74
CA LEU A 130 -2.83 15.16 1.22
C LEU A 130 -2.64 14.18 0.07
N GLU A 131 -2.40 12.92 0.39
CA GLU A 131 -2.22 11.88 -0.61
C GLU A 131 -3.54 11.45 -1.27
N ASP A 132 -3.50 11.23 -2.58
CA ASP A 132 -4.61 10.63 -3.31
C ASP A 132 -4.54 9.10 -3.24
N GLN A 133 -4.99 8.52 -2.14
CA GLN A 133 -5.04 7.07 -1.93
C GLN A 133 -6.42 6.52 -2.26
N PRO A 134 -6.52 5.52 -3.17
CA PRO A 134 -7.81 5.00 -3.62
C PRO A 134 -8.41 3.89 -2.75
N THR A 135 -7.71 3.45 -1.70
CA THR A 135 -8.10 2.29 -0.89
C THR A 135 -8.12 2.59 0.60
N PHE A 136 -8.84 1.77 1.34
CA PHE A 136 -8.81 1.64 2.79
C PHE A 136 -9.06 2.96 3.55
N VAL A 137 -8.49 3.06 4.76
CA VAL A 137 -8.68 4.18 5.69
C VAL A 137 -8.31 5.54 5.09
N ALA A 138 -7.23 5.62 4.32
CA ALA A 138 -6.73 6.87 3.76
C ALA A 138 -7.73 7.51 2.81
N ARG A 139 -8.37 6.73 1.92
CA ARG A 139 -9.43 7.19 1.04
C ARG A 139 -10.61 7.77 1.82
N TRP A 140 -11.06 7.04 2.84
CA TRP A 140 -12.19 7.46 3.66
C TRP A 140 -11.87 8.73 4.46
N GLN A 141 -10.70 8.79 5.09
CA GLN A 141 -10.25 9.96 5.85
C GLN A 141 -10.13 11.21 4.97
N ALA A 142 -9.57 11.09 3.76
CA ALA A 142 -9.47 12.18 2.79
C ALA A 142 -10.85 12.77 2.48
N GLY A 143 -11.86 11.94 2.21
CA GLY A 143 -13.24 12.37 1.98
C GLY A 143 -13.84 13.08 3.19
N ARG A 144 -13.61 12.57 4.40
CA ARG A 144 -14.11 13.17 5.65
C ARG A 144 -13.47 14.53 5.94
N VAL A 145 -12.17 14.66 5.74
CA VAL A 145 -11.48 15.94 5.90
C VAL A 145 -12.00 16.95 4.88
N ALA A 146 -12.13 16.58 3.63
CA ALA A 146 -12.64 17.45 2.58
C ALA A 146 -14.05 18.00 2.85
N THR A 147 -14.93 17.18 3.44
CA THR A 147 -16.31 17.59 3.74
C THR A 147 -16.42 18.45 5.01
N ARG A 148 -15.54 18.25 6.00
CA ARG A 148 -15.63 18.87 7.34
C ARG A 148 -14.73 20.10 7.54
N THR A 149 -13.81 20.36 6.62
CA THR A 149 -12.92 21.54 6.73
C THR A 149 -13.49 22.76 6.03
N ALA A 150 -13.09 23.95 6.50
CA ALA A 150 -13.46 25.21 5.87
C ALA A 150 -12.46 25.69 4.80
N VAL A 151 -11.32 25.00 4.65
CA VAL A 151 -10.25 25.35 3.71
C VAL A 151 -10.21 24.41 2.51
N PRO A 152 -9.57 24.81 1.38
CA PRO A 152 -9.40 23.94 0.23
C PRO A 152 -8.55 22.71 0.57
N VAL A 153 -8.94 21.56 0.02
CA VAL A 153 -8.24 20.28 0.18
C VAL A 153 -7.86 19.74 -1.19
N TYR A 154 -6.58 19.45 -1.36
CA TYR A 154 -6.00 18.90 -2.57
C TYR A 154 -5.43 17.52 -2.32
N ALA A 155 -5.88 16.53 -3.08
CA ALA A 155 -5.29 15.19 -3.09
C ALA A 155 -4.25 15.08 -4.20
N VAL A 156 -3.09 14.49 -3.89
CA VAL A 156 -1.96 14.41 -4.82
C VAL A 156 -1.48 12.96 -4.93
N ASP A 157 -1.42 12.43 -6.15
CA ASP A 157 -0.87 11.10 -6.41
C ASP A 157 0.65 11.08 -6.20
N ALA A 158 1.12 10.29 -5.23
CA ALA A 158 2.53 10.05 -4.93
C ALA A 158 2.96 8.58 -5.13
N ALA A 159 2.02 7.74 -5.59
CA ALA A 159 2.21 6.29 -5.69
C ALA A 159 2.57 5.80 -7.09
N CYS A 160 2.27 6.58 -8.14
CA CYS A 160 2.50 6.21 -9.53
C CYS A 160 3.60 7.06 -10.19
N LEU A 161 4.34 6.47 -11.12
CA LEU A 161 5.25 7.21 -11.99
C LEU A 161 4.45 8.12 -12.92
N VAL A 162 3.51 7.53 -13.66
CA VAL A 162 2.60 8.28 -14.54
C VAL A 162 1.31 8.57 -13.79
N PRO A 163 0.93 9.86 -13.61
CA PRO A 163 -0.31 10.18 -12.92
C PRO A 163 -1.52 9.54 -13.60
N PRO A 164 -2.46 8.94 -12.86
CA PRO A 164 -3.65 8.32 -13.44
C PRO A 164 -4.46 9.26 -14.34
N ALA A 165 -4.50 10.56 -14.03
CA ALA A 165 -5.22 11.56 -14.81
C ALA A 165 -4.66 11.74 -16.25
N VAL A 166 -3.37 11.47 -16.48
CA VAL A 166 -2.73 11.50 -17.81
C VAL A 166 -3.33 10.44 -18.73
N LEU A 167 -3.70 9.31 -18.15
CA LEU A 167 -4.17 8.15 -18.91
C LEU A 167 -5.63 8.28 -19.34
N GLY A 168 -6.39 9.14 -18.68
CA GLY A 168 -7.82 9.36 -18.94
C GLY A 168 -8.70 8.16 -18.53
N ASP A 169 -9.99 8.30 -18.77
CA ASP A 169 -10.99 7.30 -18.41
C ASP A 169 -11.18 6.21 -19.49
N GLY A 170 -12.01 5.20 -19.17
CA GLY A 170 -12.48 4.20 -20.13
C GLY A 170 -11.45 3.14 -20.52
N ILE A 171 -10.44 2.89 -19.69
CA ILE A 171 -9.47 1.82 -19.91
C ILE A 171 -10.02 0.49 -19.42
N GLY A 172 -10.46 -0.36 -20.37
CA GLY A 172 -11.13 -1.63 -20.09
C GLY A 172 -10.20 -2.81 -19.74
N GLY A 173 -8.88 -2.63 -19.71
CA GLY A 173 -7.95 -3.73 -19.38
C GLY A 173 -6.48 -3.33 -19.46
N ARG A 174 -5.62 -4.19 -18.89
CA ARG A 174 -4.17 -3.94 -18.78
C ARG A 174 -3.49 -3.63 -20.12
N SER A 175 -3.85 -4.33 -21.20
CA SER A 175 -3.25 -4.05 -22.51
C SER A 175 -3.58 -2.65 -23.04
N ALA A 176 -4.80 -2.16 -22.78
CA ALA A 176 -5.19 -0.81 -23.14
C ALA A 176 -4.48 0.22 -22.22
N PHE A 177 -4.32 -0.10 -20.94
CA PHE A 177 -3.54 0.69 -20.01
C PHE A 177 -2.09 0.84 -20.48
N LEU A 178 -1.41 -0.25 -20.81
CA LEU A 178 -0.01 -0.20 -21.27
C LEU A 178 0.16 0.66 -22.53
N ARG A 179 -0.75 0.56 -23.50
CA ARG A 179 -0.69 1.40 -24.72
C ARG A 179 -0.72 2.90 -24.43
N ARG A 180 -1.40 3.34 -23.35
CA ARG A 180 -1.42 4.76 -22.95
C ARG A 180 -0.26 5.10 -21.99
N HIS A 181 0.13 4.17 -21.15
CA HIS A 181 1.10 4.38 -20.08
C HIS A 181 2.56 4.37 -20.57
N GLU A 182 2.91 3.43 -21.45
CA GLU A 182 4.31 3.25 -21.89
C GLU A 182 4.91 4.48 -22.57
N PRO A 183 4.19 5.17 -23.48
CA PRO A 183 4.71 6.39 -24.14
C PRO A 183 4.96 7.54 -23.17
N GLU A 184 4.27 7.57 -22.03
CA GLU A 184 4.37 8.65 -21.05
C GLU A 184 5.56 8.51 -20.11
N ARG A 185 6.07 7.28 -19.88
CA ARG A 185 7.05 6.96 -18.83
C ARG A 185 8.25 7.88 -18.80
N ASP A 186 8.90 8.09 -19.95
CA ASP A 186 10.12 8.90 -20.05
C ASP A 186 9.87 10.37 -19.68
N GLY A 187 8.69 10.86 -20.04
CA GLY A 187 8.25 12.21 -19.68
C GLY A 187 8.16 12.42 -18.17
N TRP A 188 7.76 11.40 -17.42
CA TRP A 188 7.54 11.48 -15.97
C TRP A 188 8.73 11.03 -15.12
N MET A 189 9.82 10.57 -15.75
CA MET A 189 11.06 10.21 -15.03
C MET A 189 11.83 11.41 -14.49
N LYS A 190 11.67 12.60 -15.10
CA LYS A 190 12.42 13.80 -14.73
C LYS A 190 11.64 14.62 -13.71
N THR A 191 12.21 14.81 -12.54
CA THR A 191 11.70 15.71 -11.51
C THR A 191 12.84 16.42 -10.79
N GLN A 192 12.50 17.48 -10.09
CA GLN A 192 13.35 18.14 -9.11
C GLN A 192 12.51 18.45 -7.89
N ASP A 193 13.05 18.21 -6.72
CA ASP A 193 12.42 18.61 -5.47
C ASP A 193 12.24 20.13 -5.45
N VAL A 194 11.03 20.57 -5.12
CA VAL A 194 10.72 22.01 -4.99
C VAL A 194 11.38 22.55 -3.73
N VAL A 195 12.01 23.71 -3.86
CA VAL A 195 12.70 24.37 -2.73
C VAL A 195 11.72 25.30 -2.01
N PRO A 196 11.55 25.17 -0.66
CA PRO A 196 10.78 26.11 0.12
C PRO A 196 11.47 27.49 0.12
N GLN A 197 10.68 28.57 -0.13
CA GLN A 197 11.17 29.94 -0.13
C GLN A 197 10.90 30.66 1.18
N LEU A 198 10.11 30.06 2.06
CA LEU A 198 9.71 30.61 3.34
C LEU A 198 10.50 29.94 4.48
N PRO A 199 10.69 30.65 5.60
CA PRO A 199 11.28 30.07 6.80
C PRO A 199 10.50 28.84 7.28
N VAL A 200 11.18 27.95 7.98
CA VAL A 200 10.55 26.80 8.63
C VAL A 200 9.47 27.27 9.60
N TYR A 201 8.30 26.64 9.57
CA TYR A 201 7.24 26.96 10.51
C TYR A 201 7.70 26.68 11.96
N ALA A 202 7.67 27.72 12.80
CA ALA A 202 8.05 27.67 14.21
C ALA A 202 6.93 28.18 15.15
N GLY A 203 5.70 28.31 14.64
CA GLY A 203 4.55 28.76 15.42
C GLY A 203 4.02 27.68 16.37
N PRO A 204 3.08 28.04 17.27
CA PRO A 204 2.48 27.10 18.21
C PRO A 204 1.69 26.01 17.49
N LEU A 205 1.62 24.85 18.13
CA LEU A 205 0.84 23.69 17.70
C LEU A 205 -0.29 23.42 18.70
N PRO A 206 -1.45 22.88 18.23
CA PRO A 206 -2.56 22.55 19.12
C PRO A 206 -2.36 21.26 19.93
N PHE A 207 -1.16 20.69 19.92
CA PHE A 207 -0.79 19.45 20.62
C PHE A 207 0.72 19.41 20.88
N VAL A 208 1.18 18.44 21.67
CA VAL A 208 2.60 18.14 21.88
C VAL A 208 3.04 17.04 20.92
N PRO A 209 3.92 17.33 19.95
CA PRO A 209 4.42 16.30 19.02
C PRO A 209 5.30 15.26 19.70
N ASP A 210 5.31 14.05 19.15
CA ASP A 210 6.29 13.04 19.53
C ASP A 210 7.65 13.31 18.86
N ALA A 211 8.73 13.23 19.64
CA ALA A 211 10.11 13.36 19.17
C ALA A 211 10.64 11.98 18.75
N LEU A 212 10.19 11.46 17.59
CA LEU A 212 10.53 10.09 17.16
C LEU A 212 12.02 9.89 16.89
N ASP A 213 12.78 10.94 16.60
CA ASP A 213 14.23 10.91 16.42
C ASP A 213 15.01 10.61 17.69
N ALA A 214 14.47 11.04 18.85
CA ALA A 214 15.03 10.78 20.16
C ALA A 214 14.35 9.62 20.92
N CYS A 215 13.34 8.98 20.30
CA CYS A 215 12.51 7.96 20.95
C CYS A 215 13.09 6.55 20.78
N ASP A 216 13.06 5.75 21.86
CA ASP A 216 13.14 4.28 21.73
C ASP A 216 11.87 3.75 21.08
N LEU A 217 11.94 3.49 19.77
CA LEU A 217 10.78 3.00 19.00
C LEU A 217 10.33 1.61 19.44
N ASP A 218 11.22 0.75 19.90
CA ASP A 218 10.86 -0.60 20.34
C ASP A 218 10.11 -0.53 21.67
N GLY A 219 10.58 0.28 22.61
CA GLY A 219 9.86 0.58 23.86
C GLY A 219 8.51 1.28 23.61
N LEU A 220 8.46 2.22 22.67
CA LEU A 220 7.20 2.89 22.30
C LEU A 220 6.19 1.88 21.77
N VAL A 221 6.57 1.02 20.81
CA VAL A 221 5.69 0.00 20.21
C VAL A 221 5.22 -1.01 21.26
N ALA A 222 6.11 -1.48 22.13
CA ALA A 222 5.75 -2.40 23.22
C ALA A 222 4.73 -1.83 24.21
N GLY A 223 4.65 -0.50 24.32
CA GLY A 223 3.68 0.19 25.20
C GLY A 223 2.33 0.52 24.54
N LEU A 224 2.13 0.24 23.25
CA LEU A 224 0.86 0.49 22.54
C LEU A 224 -0.16 -0.63 22.81
N ALA A 225 -1.44 -0.29 22.74
CA ALA A 225 -2.53 -1.28 22.83
C ALA A 225 -2.84 -1.90 21.46
N ILE A 226 -1.91 -2.71 20.95
CA ILE A 226 -1.95 -3.33 19.61
C ILE A 226 -1.76 -4.85 19.68
N ASP A 227 -1.79 -5.55 18.54
CA ASP A 227 -1.52 -6.98 18.46
C ASP A 227 0.00 -7.28 18.59
N HIS A 228 0.45 -7.57 19.79
CA HIS A 228 1.83 -7.98 20.08
C HIS A 228 2.15 -9.44 19.71
N THR A 229 1.14 -10.21 19.30
CA THR A 229 1.35 -11.60 18.86
C THR A 229 1.92 -11.69 17.45
N LEU A 230 1.87 -10.60 16.67
CA LEU A 230 2.42 -10.52 15.31
C LEU A 230 3.72 -9.69 15.31
N PRO A 231 4.90 -10.35 15.41
CA PRO A 231 6.17 -9.69 15.62
C PRO A 231 6.68 -8.94 14.39
N VAL A 232 7.64 -8.07 14.60
CA VAL A 232 8.37 -7.33 13.56
C VAL A 232 8.96 -8.29 12.51
N SER A 233 8.88 -7.92 11.24
CA SER A 233 9.48 -8.71 10.16
C SER A 233 11.01 -8.50 10.12
N ALA A 234 11.75 -9.59 10.31
CA ALA A 234 13.20 -9.58 10.11
C ALA A 234 13.60 -9.44 8.64
N MET A 235 12.74 -9.88 7.72
CA MET A 235 12.97 -9.82 6.27
C MET A 235 12.89 -8.38 5.72
N HIS A 236 12.07 -7.53 6.35
CA HIS A 236 11.83 -6.15 5.92
C HIS A 236 12.00 -5.18 7.09
N PRO A 237 13.24 -4.84 7.46
CA PRO A 237 13.48 -3.82 8.47
C PRO A 237 12.90 -2.47 8.06
N ALA A 238 12.51 -1.66 9.04
CA ALA A 238 11.91 -0.35 8.81
C ALA A 238 12.96 0.70 8.39
N GLY A 239 12.48 1.75 7.73
CA GLY A 239 13.23 2.98 7.52
C GLY A 239 13.98 3.07 6.18
N ARG A 240 14.51 4.27 5.94
CA ARG A 240 15.13 4.67 4.66
C ARG A 240 16.42 3.90 4.36
N GLY A 241 17.23 3.63 5.37
CA GLY A 241 18.47 2.85 5.23
C GLY A 241 18.20 1.44 4.72
N ALA A 242 17.24 0.74 5.34
CA ALA A 242 16.84 -0.61 4.92
C ALA A 242 16.24 -0.62 3.50
N ALA A 243 15.45 0.39 3.16
CA ALA A 243 14.90 0.57 1.82
C ALA A 243 16.00 0.76 0.76
N ALA A 244 17.02 1.58 1.06
CA ALA A 244 18.16 1.81 0.19
C ALA A 244 19.01 0.54 0.02
N ASP A 245 19.22 -0.24 1.08
CA ASP A 245 19.93 -1.52 1.03
C ASP A 245 19.16 -2.52 0.16
N ARG A 246 17.85 -2.58 0.28
CA ARG A 246 17.01 -3.45 -0.56
C ARG A 246 17.05 -3.02 -2.03
N LEU A 247 17.03 -1.72 -2.31
CA LEU A 247 17.16 -1.18 -3.66
C LEU A 247 18.54 -1.47 -4.26
N ARG A 248 19.61 -1.31 -3.47
CA ARG A 248 20.98 -1.69 -3.89
C ARG A 248 21.05 -3.18 -4.20
N ARG A 249 20.48 -4.05 -3.34
CA ARG A 249 20.42 -5.48 -3.60
C ARG A 249 19.64 -5.81 -4.87
N LEU A 250 18.52 -5.13 -5.12
CA LEU A 250 17.79 -5.28 -6.38
C LEU A 250 18.71 -5.02 -7.57
N THR A 251 19.42 -3.90 -7.59
CA THR A 251 20.22 -3.48 -8.76
C THR A 251 21.47 -4.32 -8.98
N THR A 252 22.08 -4.83 -7.91
CA THR A 252 23.37 -5.55 -7.99
C THR A 252 23.25 -7.08 -8.02
N GLN A 253 22.20 -7.65 -7.41
CA GLN A 253 22.09 -9.11 -7.23
C GLN A 253 20.87 -9.72 -7.94
N VAL A 254 19.72 -9.03 -7.88
CA VAL A 254 18.46 -9.58 -8.37
C VAL A 254 18.22 -9.26 -9.84
N LEU A 255 18.44 -8.01 -10.23
CA LEU A 255 18.12 -7.51 -11.56
C LEU A 255 18.88 -8.19 -12.69
N PRO A 256 20.18 -8.56 -12.55
CA PRO A 256 20.92 -9.26 -13.59
C PRO A 256 20.30 -10.59 -14.06
N GLY A 257 19.49 -11.25 -13.21
CA GLY A 257 18.81 -12.50 -13.52
C GLY A 257 17.28 -12.39 -13.55
N TYR A 258 16.70 -11.24 -13.29
CA TYR A 258 15.30 -11.04 -12.91
C TYR A 258 14.27 -11.69 -13.84
N ALA A 259 14.43 -11.56 -15.15
CA ALA A 259 13.46 -12.10 -16.11
C ALA A 259 13.31 -13.64 -16.04
N SER A 260 14.38 -14.35 -15.67
CA SER A 260 14.40 -15.81 -15.53
C SER A 260 14.11 -16.29 -14.10
N THR A 261 14.51 -15.53 -13.08
CA THR A 261 14.48 -15.99 -11.68
C THR A 261 13.26 -15.53 -10.89
N ARG A 262 12.60 -14.43 -11.28
CA ARG A 262 11.50 -13.85 -10.52
C ARG A 262 10.31 -14.77 -10.24
N ASN A 263 10.13 -15.81 -11.04
CA ASN A 263 9.06 -16.79 -10.87
C ASN A 263 9.48 -18.06 -10.10
N ASP A 264 10.74 -18.13 -9.74
CA ASP A 264 11.32 -19.24 -8.99
C ASP A 264 11.22 -18.98 -7.49
N ALA A 265 10.24 -19.61 -6.84
CA ALA A 265 10.01 -19.43 -5.42
C ALA A 265 11.07 -20.11 -4.52
N THR A 266 11.97 -20.93 -5.10
CA THR A 266 13.12 -21.51 -4.38
C THR A 266 14.21 -20.48 -4.11
N ARG A 267 14.17 -19.36 -4.84
CA ARG A 267 15.12 -18.27 -4.70
C ARG A 267 14.52 -17.12 -3.89
N PRO A 268 14.82 -17.02 -2.59
CA PRO A 268 14.38 -15.89 -1.78
C PRO A 268 14.79 -14.54 -2.37
N ASP A 269 15.89 -14.57 -3.16
CA ASP A 269 16.52 -13.42 -3.80
C ASP A 269 16.09 -13.23 -5.26
N GLY A 270 15.16 -14.05 -5.76
CA GLY A 270 14.62 -13.93 -7.12
C GLY A 270 13.66 -12.77 -7.30
N ALA A 271 13.06 -12.27 -6.23
CA ALA A 271 12.13 -11.14 -6.21
C ALA A 271 12.75 -9.89 -5.56
N SER A 272 12.25 -8.71 -5.91
CA SER A 272 12.81 -7.46 -5.41
C SER A 272 12.63 -7.26 -3.89
N GLY A 273 11.50 -7.71 -3.33
CA GLY A 273 11.13 -7.45 -1.95
C GLY A 273 10.89 -5.97 -1.63
N LEU A 274 10.58 -5.14 -2.63
CA LEU A 274 10.39 -3.69 -2.46
C LEU A 274 8.96 -3.30 -2.09
N SER A 275 7.99 -4.23 -2.15
CA SER A 275 6.58 -3.90 -1.99
C SER A 275 6.23 -3.19 -0.67
N PRO A 276 6.80 -3.54 0.52
CA PRO A 276 6.53 -2.79 1.75
C PRO A 276 7.02 -1.34 1.68
N TYR A 277 8.21 -1.12 1.11
CA TYR A 277 8.79 0.22 1.01
C TYR A 277 8.08 1.10 -0.02
N LEU A 278 7.51 0.49 -1.07
CA LEU A 278 6.66 1.17 -2.06
C LEU A 278 5.25 1.43 -1.52
N HIS A 279 4.71 0.51 -0.70
CA HIS A 279 3.40 0.68 -0.06
C HIS A 279 3.40 1.86 0.91
N PHE A 280 4.37 1.91 1.83
CA PHE A 280 4.53 3.03 2.75
C PHE A 280 5.30 4.21 2.15
N GLY A 281 5.58 4.18 0.85
CA GLY A 281 6.17 5.27 0.10
C GLY A 281 7.54 5.73 0.59
N VAL A 282 8.26 4.89 1.34
CA VAL A 282 9.66 5.11 1.72
C VAL A 282 10.55 5.18 0.47
N LEU A 283 10.17 4.42 -0.58
CA LEU A 283 10.70 4.52 -1.94
C LEU A 283 9.61 5.01 -2.90
N GLY A 284 9.96 5.92 -3.79
CA GLY A 284 9.12 6.32 -4.91
C GLY A 284 9.35 5.43 -6.15
N PRO A 285 8.33 5.22 -7.02
CA PRO A 285 8.51 4.44 -8.24
C PRO A 285 9.56 5.07 -9.17
N ARG A 286 9.69 6.39 -9.20
CA ARG A 286 10.66 7.13 -10.00
C ARG A 286 12.09 6.85 -9.54
N GLU A 287 12.35 6.89 -8.24
CA GLU A 287 13.64 6.56 -7.64
C GLU A 287 14.05 5.12 -7.96
N VAL A 288 13.12 4.17 -7.81
CA VAL A 288 13.37 2.76 -8.12
C VAL A 288 13.70 2.58 -9.60
N MET A 289 12.94 3.22 -10.50
CA MET A 289 13.20 3.13 -11.94
C MET A 289 14.49 3.81 -12.36
N ALA A 290 14.88 4.92 -11.73
CA ALA A 290 16.17 5.56 -11.96
C ALA A 290 17.34 4.63 -11.59
N ALA A 291 17.24 3.97 -10.43
CA ALA A 291 18.24 2.98 -10.00
C ALA A 291 18.30 1.78 -10.96
N VAL A 292 17.15 1.27 -11.42
CA VAL A 292 17.07 0.19 -12.41
C VAL A 292 17.66 0.60 -13.75
N ALA A 293 17.42 1.81 -14.21
CA ALA A 293 18.01 2.33 -15.46
C ALA A 293 19.53 2.40 -15.39
N ALA A 294 20.09 2.85 -14.26
CA ALA A 294 21.52 2.98 -14.02
C ALA A 294 22.25 1.64 -13.77
N ALA A 295 21.51 0.58 -13.38
CA ALA A 295 22.11 -0.71 -13.03
C ALA A 295 22.79 -1.39 -14.23
N ASP A 296 23.87 -2.15 -13.96
CA ASP A 296 24.49 -3.03 -14.94
C ASP A 296 23.70 -4.34 -15.06
N ALA A 297 22.70 -4.33 -15.94
CA ALA A 297 21.84 -5.47 -16.20
C ALA A 297 21.31 -5.42 -17.64
N GLY A 298 21.07 -6.59 -18.23
CA GLY A 298 20.55 -6.71 -19.58
C GLY A 298 19.17 -6.06 -19.75
N SER A 299 18.93 -5.45 -20.91
CA SER A 299 17.70 -4.70 -21.19
C SER A 299 16.41 -5.52 -20.98
N GLN A 300 16.46 -6.83 -21.23
CA GLN A 300 15.33 -7.74 -20.99
C GLN A 300 14.93 -7.81 -19.51
N HIS A 301 15.91 -7.80 -18.58
CA HIS A 301 15.67 -7.84 -17.15
C HIS A 301 15.08 -6.51 -16.65
N LYS A 302 15.65 -5.39 -17.14
CA LYS A 302 15.13 -4.03 -16.86
C LYS A 302 13.69 -3.87 -17.35
N ARG A 303 13.40 -4.27 -18.60
CA ARG A 303 12.04 -4.24 -19.16
C ARG A 303 11.07 -5.11 -18.37
N LYS A 304 11.51 -6.33 -17.96
CA LYS A 304 10.65 -7.21 -17.16
C LYS A 304 10.37 -6.62 -15.79
N PHE A 305 11.33 -5.99 -15.14
CA PHE A 305 11.13 -5.30 -13.87
C PHE A 305 10.18 -4.09 -14.03
N ALA A 306 10.39 -3.29 -15.07
CA ALA A 306 9.48 -2.17 -15.39
C ALA A 306 8.04 -2.65 -15.66
N ASP A 307 7.84 -3.80 -16.31
CA ASP A 307 6.51 -4.39 -16.49
C ASP A 307 5.84 -4.76 -15.17
N GLU A 308 6.59 -5.24 -14.17
CA GLU A 308 6.04 -5.56 -12.85
C GLU A 308 5.70 -4.29 -12.05
N LEU A 309 6.61 -3.33 -12.01
CA LEU A 309 6.42 -2.10 -11.23
C LEU A 309 5.43 -1.14 -11.90
N LEU A 310 5.63 -0.84 -13.17
CA LEU A 310 4.86 0.18 -13.89
C LEU A 310 3.69 -0.41 -14.68
N GLY A 311 3.79 -1.68 -15.09
CA GLY A 311 2.75 -2.33 -15.87
C GLY A 311 1.70 -3.04 -15.01
N TRP A 312 2.07 -3.68 -13.91
CA TRP A 312 1.12 -4.37 -13.04
C TRP A 312 0.75 -3.54 -11.80
N ARG A 313 1.72 -3.04 -11.03
CA ARG A 313 1.41 -2.27 -9.83
C ARG A 313 0.60 -1.02 -10.17
N GLU A 314 1.04 -0.22 -11.16
CA GLU A 314 0.32 1.01 -11.52
C GLU A 314 -1.02 0.72 -12.22
N TRP A 315 -1.15 -0.39 -12.94
CA TRP A 315 -2.45 -0.86 -13.43
C TRP A 315 -3.43 -1.08 -12.28
N PHE A 316 -3.02 -1.74 -11.20
CA PHE A 316 -3.88 -1.95 -10.05
C PHE A 316 -4.21 -0.65 -9.31
N HIS A 317 -3.28 0.29 -9.20
CA HIS A 317 -3.54 1.63 -8.69
C HIS A 317 -4.56 2.39 -9.55
N PHE A 318 -4.44 2.29 -10.87
CA PHE A 318 -5.40 2.87 -11.81
C PHE A 318 -6.79 2.24 -11.65
N GLN A 319 -6.88 0.92 -11.62
CA GLN A 319 -8.14 0.20 -11.41
C GLN A 319 -8.81 0.56 -10.07
N ALA A 320 -8.04 0.65 -8.99
CA ALA A 320 -8.58 0.96 -7.68
C ALA A 320 -9.26 2.34 -7.64
N ARG A 321 -8.76 3.30 -8.40
CA ARG A 321 -9.39 4.62 -8.54
C ARG A 321 -10.72 4.53 -9.31
N ALA A 322 -10.77 3.71 -10.35
CA ALA A 322 -11.96 3.56 -11.19
C ALA A 322 -13.08 2.75 -10.50
N LEU A 323 -12.72 1.73 -9.69
CA LEU A 323 -13.67 0.77 -9.11
C LEU A 323 -14.41 1.26 -7.87
N ALA A 324 -13.95 2.32 -7.22
CA ALA A 324 -14.58 2.82 -5.99
C ALA A 324 -14.84 1.70 -4.95
N ALA A 325 -13.87 1.36 -4.13
CA ALA A 325 -13.84 0.25 -3.17
C ALA A 325 -13.43 -1.10 -3.80
N PRO A 326 -12.18 -1.20 -4.31
CA PRO A 326 -11.65 -2.42 -4.94
C PRO A 326 -11.51 -3.60 -3.95
N GLU A 327 -11.59 -3.33 -2.66
CA GLU A 327 -11.59 -4.30 -1.55
C GLU A 327 -12.89 -5.10 -1.45
N ARG A 328 -13.95 -4.75 -2.20
CA ARG A 328 -15.22 -5.45 -2.17
C ARG A 328 -15.29 -6.61 -3.15
N TYR A 329 -15.85 -7.74 -2.73
CA TYR A 329 -16.04 -8.93 -3.58
C TYR A 329 -16.86 -8.63 -4.86
N ASP A 330 -17.91 -7.81 -4.76
CA ASP A 330 -18.77 -7.45 -5.89
C ASP A 330 -18.08 -6.58 -6.97
N ARG A 331 -16.79 -6.24 -6.78
CA ARG A 331 -15.98 -5.48 -7.75
C ARG A 331 -15.11 -6.35 -8.65
N ILE A 332 -15.05 -7.66 -8.44
CA ILE A 332 -14.40 -8.56 -9.40
C ILE A 332 -15.18 -8.62 -10.72
N PRO A 333 -14.55 -9.03 -11.83
CA PRO A 333 -15.21 -9.11 -13.14
C PRO A 333 -16.52 -9.90 -13.12
N ALA A 334 -17.53 -9.39 -13.81
CA ALA A 334 -18.89 -9.97 -13.83
C ALA A 334 -18.92 -11.46 -14.21
N TRP A 335 -18.08 -11.90 -15.16
CA TRP A 335 -17.99 -13.30 -15.54
C TRP A 335 -17.56 -14.21 -14.38
N ALA A 336 -16.67 -13.71 -13.51
CA ALA A 336 -16.21 -14.46 -12.34
C ALA A 336 -17.29 -14.51 -11.24
N LEU A 337 -17.97 -13.39 -10.99
CA LEU A 337 -19.14 -13.37 -10.09
C LEU A 337 -20.20 -14.38 -10.53
N GLN A 338 -20.54 -14.36 -11.81
CA GLN A 338 -21.55 -15.25 -12.36
C GLN A 338 -21.18 -16.73 -12.18
N THR A 339 -19.96 -17.13 -12.56
CA THR A 339 -19.55 -18.53 -12.45
C THR A 339 -19.39 -18.98 -11.00
N LEU A 340 -18.83 -18.13 -10.13
CA LEU A 340 -18.67 -18.45 -8.69
C LEU A 340 -20.04 -18.54 -7.97
N SER A 341 -20.99 -17.68 -8.32
CA SER A 341 -22.37 -17.75 -7.80
C SER A 341 -23.07 -19.02 -8.23
N ALA A 342 -22.92 -19.45 -9.48
CA ALA A 342 -23.50 -20.70 -9.99
C ALA A 342 -22.96 -21.94 -9.25
N HIS A 343 -21.72 -21.88 -8.76
CA HIS A 343 -21.04 -22.96 -8.02
C HIS A 343 -21.00 -22.74 -6.50
N ALA A 344 -21.71 -21.74 -5.96
CA ALA A 344 -21.70 -21.43 -4.52
C ALA A 344 -22.28 -22.59 -3.68
N GLY A 345 -23.27 -23.32 -4.20
CA GLY A 345 -23.91 -24.47 -3.56
C GLY A 345 -23.20 -25.81 -3.74
N ASP A 346 -22.09 -25.86 -4.43
CA ASP A 346 -21.34 -27.11 -4.64
C ASP A 346 -20.80 -27.67 -3.32
N PRO A 347 -20.78 -29.00 -3.15
CA PRO A 347 -20.19 -29.64 -1.96
C PRO A 347 -18.71 -29.24 -1.78
N ARG A 348 -18.36 -28.87 -0.54
CA ARG A 348 -17.02 -28.40 -0.16
C ARG A 348 -16.36 -29.36 0.84
N PRO A 349 -15.77 -30.47 0.41
CA PRO A 349 -15.21 -31.48 1.31
C PRO A 349 -13.94 -31.02 2.06
N GLU A 350 -13.35 -29.90 1.64
CA GLU A 350 -12.08 -29.37 2.16
C GLU A 350 -12.27 -28.12 3.05
N LEU A 351 -13.45 -27.97 3.68
CA LEU A 351 -13.69 -26.86 4.60
C LEU A 351 -12.71 -26.88 5.76
N GLU A 352 -12.17 -25.71 6.08
CA GLU A 352 -11.24 -25.49 7.18
C GLU A 352 -11.76 -24.40 8.12
N THR A 353 -11.33 -24.44 9.37
CA THR A 353 -11.65 -23.36 10.33
C THR A 353 -10.78 -22.13 10.10
N LEU A 354 -11.24 -20.95 10.52
CA LEU A 354 -10.42 -19.73 10.44
C LEU A 354 -9.12 -19.87 11.23
N GLU A 355 -9.15 -20.59 12.35
CA GLU A 355 -7.98 -20.89 13.16
C GLU A 355 -6.94 -21.72 12.37
N ALA A 356 -7.37 -22.83 11.76
CA ALA A 356 -6.49 -23.67 10.92
C ALA A 356 -5.91 -22.88 9.74
N LEU A 357 -6.73 -22.02 9.10
CA LEU A 357 -6.27 -21.13 8.03
C LEU A 357 -5.26 -20.10 8.55
N LEU A 358 -5.51 -19.46 9.69
CA LEU A 358 -4.62 -18.43 10.21
C LEU A 358 -3.26 -19.03 10.63
N HIS A 359 -3.25 -20.21 11.27
CA HIS A 359 -2.02 -20.82 11.77
C HIS A 359 -1.29 -21.72 10.75
N GLY A 360 -1.87 -21.96 9.57
CA GLY A 360 -1.30 -22.88 8.57
C GLY A 360 -1.31 -24.32 9.05
N GLU A 361 -2.47 -24.76 9.56
CA GLU A 361 -2.72 -26.10 10.14
C GLU A 361 -3.89 -26.82 9.43
N THR A 362 -4.07 -26.52 8.14
CA THR A 362 -5.06 -27.17 7.28
C THR A 362 -4.58 -28.54 6.82
N ARG A 363 -5.44 -29.30 6.12
CA ARG A 363 -5.07 -30.56 5.47
C ARG A 363 -4.15 -30.38 4.25
N ASP A 364 -3.97 -29.17 3.75
CA ASP A 364 -3.13 -28.84 2.59
C ASP A 364 -1.74 -28.39 3.03
N GLU A 365 -0.76 -29.29 3.05
CA GLU A 365 0.61 -29.02 3.49
C GLU A 365 1.29 -27.90 2.69
N THR A 366 1.01 -27.83 1.37
CA THR A 366 1.57 -26.78 0.51
C THR A 366 0.98 -25.41 0.86
N TRP A 367 -0.32 -25.37 1.18
CA TRP A 367 -0.97 -24.15 1.65
C TRP A 367 -0.42 -23.74 3.02
N ASN A 368 -0.26 -24.69 3.93
CA ASN A 368 0.32 -24.46 5.26
C ASN A 368 1.75 -23.89 5.16
N ALA A 369 2.57 -24.41 4.26
CA ALA A 369 3.91 -23.88 4.03
C ALA A 369 3.90 -22.43 3.54
N CYS A 370 2.95 -22.07 2.64
CA CYS A 370 2.74 -20.69 2.21
C CYS A 370 2.32 -19.79 3.37
N GLN A 371 1.36 -20.23 4.18
CA GLN A 371 0.83 -19.49 5.32
C GLN A 371 1.89 -19.27 6.41
N ARG A 372 2.69 -20.28 6.73
CA ARG A 372 3.80 -20.17 7.69
C ARG A 372 4.86 -19.16 7.23
N GLN A 373 5.18 -19.14 5.95
CA GLN A 373 6.05 -18.09 5.40
C GLN A 373 5.45 -16.71 5.61
N PHE A 374 4.15 -16.57 5.37
CA PHE A 374 3.45 -15.30 5.51
C PHE A 374 3.43 -14.80 6.97
N LEU A 375 3.16 -15.71 7.92
CA LEU A 375 3.21 -15.43 9.36
C LEU A 375 4.61 -14.99 9.80
N ALA A 376 5.65 -15.68 9.35
CA ALA A 376 7.02 -15.42 9.79
C ALA A 376 7.57 -14.11 9.19
N ASP A 377 7.40 -13.90 7.87
CA ASP A 377 8.10 -12.86 7.12
C ASP A 377 7.28 -11.58 6.92
N GLY A 378 5.93 -11.66 7.02
CA GLY A 378 5.05 -10.57 6.56
C GLY A 378 5.10 -10.37 5.05
N TRP A 379 5.56 -11.39 4.32
CA TRP A 379 5.70 -11.40 2.88
C TRP A 379 5.61 -12.83 2.34
N MET A 380 5.08 -12.97 1.14
CA MET A 380 5.00 -14.25 0.43
C MET A 380 5.33 -14.05 -1.04
N HIS A 381 6.08 -14.98 -1.63
CA HIS A 381 6.38 -14.96 -3.06
C HIS A 381 5.09 -14.99 -3.90
N ASN A 382 4.98 -14.16 -4.93
CA ASN A 382 3.74 -13.98 -5.72
C ASN A 382 3.19 -15.31 -6.28
N ASN A 383 4.04 -16.21 -6.75
CA ASN A 383 3.60 -17.52 -7.25
C ASN A 383 2.96 -18.40 -6.16
N LEU A 384 3.46 -18.31 -4.93
CA LEU A 384 2.89 -19.01 -3.78
C LEU A 384 1.59 -18.34 -3.35
N ARG A 385 1.55 -17.02 -3.32
CA ARG A 385 0.34 -16.24 -2.99
C ARG A 385 -0.82 -16.55 -3.94
N MET A 386 -0.55 -16.76 -5.24
CA MET A 386 -1.58 -17.18 -6.20
C MET A 386 -2.15 -18.56 -5.92
N TYR A 387 -1.36 -19.53 -5.47
CA TYR A 387 -1.85 -20.84 -5.02
C TYR A 387 -2.68 -20.68 -3.75
N TRP A 388 -2.09 -20.04 -2.75
CA TRP A 388 -2.67 -19.78 -1.44
C TRP A 388 -4.09 -19.17 -1.54
N GLY A 389 -4.27 -18.10 -2.29
CA GLY A 389 -5.57 -17.43 -2.40
C GLY A 389 -6.60 -18.25 -3.21
N LYS A 390 -6.19 -18.93 -4.27
CA LYS A 390 -7.12 -19.78 -5.05
C LYS A 390 -7.66 -20.97 -4.27
N ARG A 391 -6.87 -21.52 -3.33
CA ARG A 391 -7.29 -22.65 -2.49
C ARG A 391 -8.38 -22.26 -1.49
N LEU A 392 -8.43 -20.99 -1.07
CA LEU A 392 -9.47 -20.52 -0.14
C LEU A 392 -10.89 -20.74 -0.68
N LEU A 393 -11.10 -20.75 -2.00
CA LEU A 393 -12.41 -21.10 -2.59
C LEU A 393 -12.91 -22.49 -2.17
N ALA A 394 -12.04 -23.48 -2.03
CA ALA A 394 -12.40 -24.81 -1.58
C ALA A 394 -12.45 -24.95 -0.04
N MET A 395 -11.69 -24.13 0.66
CA MET A 395 -11.47 -24.21 2.11
C MET A 395 -12.46 -23.38 2.94
N THR A 396 -13.29 -22.56 2.30
CA THR A 396 -14.27 -21.67 2.96
C THR A 396 -15.69 -21.95 2.48
N PRO A 397 -16.72 -21.58 3.25
CA PRO A 397 -18.10 -21.99 2.95
C PRO A 397 -18.70 -21.34 1.70
N SER A 398 -18.18 -20.21 1.24
CA SER A 398 -18.67 -19.54 0.03
C SER A 398 -17.57 -18.73 -0.65
N PRO A 399 -17.78 -18.29 -1.91
CA PRO A 399 -16.83 -17.38 -2.59
C PRO A 399 -16.63 -16.05 -1.86
N GLU A 400 -17.68 -15.51 -1.25
CA GLU A 400 -17.64 -14.28 -0.43
C GLU A 400 -16.77 -14.49 0.81
N ALA A 401 -16.95 -15.63 1.50
CA ALA A 401 -16.13 -16.00 2.65
C ALA A 401 -14.66 -16.21 2.24
N ALA A 402 -14.40 -16.81 1.07
CA ALA A 402 -13.05 -16.95 0.54
C ALA A 402 -12.40 -15.59 0.29
N TRP A 403 -13.12 -14.64 -0.30
CA TRP A 403 -12.66 -13.28 -0.52
C TRP A 403 -12.36 -12.56 0.79
N ALA A 404 -13.32 -12.57 1.72
CA ALA A 404 -13.16 -11.93 3.03
C ALA A 404 -11.95 -12.48 3.79
N THR A 405 -11.78 -13.83 3.78
CA THR A 405 -10.63 -14.49 4.40
C THR A 405 -9.31 -14.11 3.72
N ALA A 406 -9.27 -14.05 2.38
CA ALA A 406 -8.08 -13.64 1.64
C ALA A 406 -7.67 -12.21 1.97
N CYS A 407 -8.62 -11.28 2.00
CA CYS A 407 -8.38 -9.88 2.37
C CYS A 407 -7.90 -9.79 3.83
N TYR A 408 -8.62 -10.41 4.75
CA TYR A 408 -8.27 -10.38 6.17
C TYR A 408 -6.86 -10.91 6.46
N LEU A 409 -6.54 -12.12 5.99
CA LEU A 409 -5.22 -12.72 6.21
C LEU A 409 -4.12 -11.88 5.55
N ASN A 410 -4.36 -11.36 4.35
CA ASN A 410 -3.38 -10.53 3.67
C ASN A 410 -3.18 -9.18 4.39
N ASP A 411 -4.24 -8.48 4.75
CA ASP A 411 -4.18 -7.14 5.34
C ASP A 411 -3.63 -7.15 6.76
N ARG A 412 -3.86 -8.24 7.49
CA ARG A 412 -3.31 -8.42 8.83
C ARG A 412 -1.84 -8.84 8.83
N LEU A 413 -1.47 -9.79 7.96
CA LEU A 413 -0.16 -10.43 8.02
C LEU A 413 0.91 -9.73 7.18
N SER A 414 0.52 -9.08 6.08
CA SER A 414 1.44 -8.49 5.12
C SER A 414 1.81 -7.05 5.46
N LEU A 415 3.10 -6.72 5.30
CA LEU A 415 3.54 -5.32 5.34
C LEU A 415 3.04 -4.49 4.15
N ASP A 416 2.73 -5.13 3.03
CA ASP A 416 2.14 -4.50 1.84
C ASP A 416 0.62 -4.74 1.72
N GLY A 417 -0.03 -5.14 2.79
CA GLY A 417 -1.49 -5.24 2.87
C GLY A 417 -2.17 -3.88 2.64
N ARG A 418 -3.42 -3.89 2.16
CA ARG A 418 -4.24 -2.68 1.90
C ARG A 418 -3.73 -1.79 0.76
N ASP A 419 -2.64 -2.16 0.11
CA ASP A 419 -2.19 -1.50 -1.12
C ASP A 419 -3.20 -1.79 -2.26
N PRO A 420 -3.43 -0.86 -3.20
CA PRO A 420 -4.22 -1.14 -4.40
C PRO A 420 -3.79 -2.40 -5.15
N SER A 421 -2.48 -2.70 -5.18
CA SER A 421 -1.94 -3.92 -5.80
C SER A 421 -2.36 -5.20 -5.07
N THR A 422 -2.59 -5.12 -3.77
CA THR A 422 -3.09 -6.25 -2.97
C THR A 422 -4.47 -6.69 -3.46
N TYR A 423 -5.41 -5.75 -3.53
CA TYR A 423 -6.77 -6.07 -3.97
C TYR A 423 -6.83 -6.47 -5.44
N GLY A 424 -6.00 -5.85 -6.30
CA GLY A 424 -5.84 -6.29 -7.68
C GLY A 424 -5.31 -7.71 -7.81
N ASN A 425 -4.35 -8.11 -6.97
CA ASN A 425 -3.82 -9.47 -6.93
C ASN A 425 -4.83 -10.47 -6.34
N ILE A 426 -5.57 -10.11 -5.28
CA ILE A 426 -6.65 -10.94 -4.75
C ILE A 426 -7.73 -11.11 -5.81
N ALA A 427 -8.16 -10.06 -6.49
CA ALA A 427 -9.10 -10.15 -7.60
C ALA A 427 -8.59 -11.11 -8.71
N ALA A 428 -7.29 -11.08 -9.02
CA ALA A 428 -6.70 -12.02 -9.97
C ALA A 428 -6.71 -13.48 -9.49
N MET A 429 -6.72 -13.75 -8.18
CA MET A 429 -6.91 -15.12 -7.67
C MET A 429 -8.29 -15.65 -8.01
N PHE A 430 -9.30 -14.82 -8.01
CA PHE A 430 -10.71 -15.15 -8.29
C PHE A 430 -11.10 -14.95 -9.76
N ALA A 431 -10.36 -14.17 -10.54
CA ALA A 431 -10.79 -13.72 -11.86
C ALA A 431 -9.65 -13.46 -12.87
N SER A 432 -8.49 -14.14 -12.76
CA SER A 432 -7.35 -13.85 -13.65
C SER A 432 -7.62 -14.16 -15.13
N SER A 433 -8.23 -15.29 -15.43
CA SER A 433 -8.64 -15.71 -16.79
C SER A 433 -9.70 -16.78 -16.68
N PRO A 434 -10.73 -16.77 -17.52
CA PRO A 434 -11.66 -17.88 -17.59
C PRO A 434 -10.96 -19.14 -18.14
N SER A 435 -11.26 -20.29 -17.54
CA SER A 435 -10.89 -21.60 -18.06
C SER A 435 -11.96 -22.07 -19.03
N ASP A 436 -11.57 -22.78 -20.09
CA ASP A 436 -12.52 -23.44 -21.00
C ASP A 436 -13.22 -24.63 -20.32
N ARG A 437 -12.61 -25.14 -19.23
CA ARG A 437 -13.15 -26.26 -18.45
C ARG A 437 -13.76 -25.74 -17.14
N GLU A 438 -15.05 -25.98 -16.98
CA GLU A 438 -15.78 -25.75 -15.73
C GLU A 438 -15.48 -26.84 -14.69
N ARG A 439 -15.40 -26.48 -13.42
CA ARG A 439 -15.06 -27.39 -12.31
C ARG A 439 -15.95 -27.08 -11.09
N PRO A 440 -16.31 -28.10 -10.29
CA PRO A 440 -17.00 -27.86 -9.03
C PRO A 440 -16.29 -26.80 -8.19
N ILE A 441 -17.04 -25.98 -7.45
CA ILE A 441 -16.59 -24.89 -6.57
C ILE A 441 -15.99 -23.70 -7.34
N TYR A 442 -15.12 -23.96 -8.30
CA TYR A 442 -14.36 -22.95 -9.03
C TYR A 442 -15.08 -22.42 -10.27
N GLY A 443 -16.06 -23.15 -10.80
CA GLY A 443 -16.64 -22.85 -12.09
C GLY A 443 -15.55 -22.72 -13.15
N ARG A 444 -15.54 -21.61 -13.87
CA ARG A 444 -14.54 -21.26 -14.88
C ARG A 444 -13.30 -20.54 -14.35
N VAL A 445 -13.19 -20.32 -13.03
CA VAL A 445 -11.97 -19.76 -12.46
C VAL A 445 -10.82 -20.74 -12.58
N ALA A 446 -9.73 -20.30 -13.21
CA ALA A 446 -8.56 -21.15 -13.42
C ALA A 446 -7.93 -21.54 -12.07
N THR A 447 -7.77 -22.84 -11.84
CA THR A 447 -7.14 -23.38 -10.63
C THR A 447 -5.62 -23.41 -10.74
N ARG A 448 -4.94 -23.64 -9.63
CA ARG A 448 -3.50 -23.86 -9.58
C ARG A 448 -3.23 -25.16 -8.83
N GLY A 449 -2.52 -26.08 -9.46
CA GLY A 449 -2.27 -27.42 -8.89
C GLY A 449 -1.19 -27.41 -7.84
N ASP A 450 -1.36 -28.22 -6.79
CA ASP A 450 -0.41 -28.45 -5.71
C ASP A 450 0.97 -28.89 -6.23
N GLY A 451 1.07 -29.96 -6.98
CA GLY A 451 2.34 -30.48 -7.48
C GLY A 451 3.13 -29.50 -8.34
N SER A 452 2.45 -28.60 -9.10
CA SER A 452 3.15 -27.56 -9.86
C SER A 452 3.69 -26.47 -8.94
N THR A 453 2.99 -26.16 -7.86
CA THR A 453 3.40 -25.15 -6.85
C THR A 453 4.58 -25.69 -6.04
N ARG A 454 4.52 -26.93 -5.55
CA ARG A 454 5.63 -27.59 -4.84
C ARG A 454 6.90 -27.60 -5.67
N ARG A 455 6.85 -28.05 -6.94
CA ARG A 455 8.04 -28.07 -7.83
C ARG A 455 8.67 -26.68 -7.99
N ARG A 456 7.86 -25.66 -8.11
CA ARG A 456 8.34 -24.26 -8.22
C ARG A 456 8.91 -23.70 -6.93
N ALA A 457 8.52 -24.25 -5.78
CA ALA A 457 9.00 -23.85 -4.46
C ALA A 457 10.22 -24.65 -3.97
N GLY A 458 10.62 -25.72 -4.67
CA GLY A 458 11.74 -26.57 -4.27
C GLY A 458 11.35 -27.95 -3.74
N GLY A 459 10.10 -28.37 -3.97
CA GLY A 459 9.62 -29.70 -3.62
C GLY A 459 9.57 -29.95 -2.11
N ASP A 460 9.93 -31.18 -1.72
CA ASP A 460 9.85 -31.64 -0.32
C ASP A 460 10.83 -30.90 0.59
N ALA A 461 11.96 -30.45 0.08
CA ALA A 461 12.92 -29.66 0.87
C ALA A 461 12.33 -28.32 1.32
N TRP A 462 11.57 -27.66 0.47
CA TRP A 462 10.85 -26.43 0.82
C TRP A 462 9.76 -26.71 1.87
N LEU A 463 8.97 -27.77 1.69
CA LEU A 463 7.92 -28.16 2.65
C LEU A 463 8.52 -28.44 4.03
N SER A 464 9.58 -29.24 4.09
CA SER A 464 10.27 -29.57 5.35
C SER A 464 10.85 -28.32 6.02
N GLY A 465 11.47 -27.42 5.22
CA GLY A 465 11.97 -26.15 5.72
C GLY A 465 10.86 -25.23 6.25
N ALA A 466 9.73 -25.18 5.56
CA ALA A 466 8.57 -24.40 6.01
C ALA A 466 7.92 -25.01 7.28
N ALA A 467 7.85 -26.34 7.40
CA ALA A 467 7.29 -27.03 8.57
C ALA A 467 8.13 -26.81 9.83
N SER A 468 9.47 -26.76 9.69
CA SER A 468 10.38 -26.51 10.81
C SER A 468 10.56 -25.02 11.16
N ARG A 469 10.01 -24.11 10.36
CA ARG A 469 10.13 -22.67 10.58
C ARG A 469 9.34 -22.25 11.81
N PRO A 470 9.94 -21.53 12.76
CA PRO A 470 9.19 -20.95 13.86
C PRO A 470 8.22 -19.91 13.32
N VAL A 471 6.96 -20.02 13.74
CA VAL A 471 5.89 -19.07 13.41
C VAL A 471 5.32 -18.45 14.67
N PRO A 472 4.91 -17.19 14.65
CA PRO A 472 4.27 -16.57 15.79
C PRO A 472 2.91 -17.22 16.06
N GLN A 473 2.56 -17.34 17.34
CA GLN A 473 1.22 -17.74 17.79
C GLN A 473 0.35 -16.48 17.81
N VAL A 474 -0.42 -16.27 16.76
CA VAL A 474 -1.27 -15.09 16.62
C VAL A 474 -2.66 -15.33 17.17
N SER A 475 -3.30 -14.30 17.73
CA SER A 475 -4.68 -14.40 18.23
C SER A 475 -5.64 -14.67 17.08
N THR A 476 -6.59 -15.61 17.28
CA THR A 476 -7.63 -15.92 16.28
C THR A 476 -8.95 -15.28 16.69
N PRO A 477 -9.56 -14.44 15.83
CA PRO A 477 -10.92 -13.96 16.06
C PRO A 477 -11.94 -15.08 15.83
N VAL A 478 -13.11 -14.95 16.43
CA VAL A 478 -14.20 -15.94 16.28
C VAL A 478 -14.66 -16.04 14.82
N GLU A 479 -14.72 -14.88 14.14
CA GLU A 479 -15.08 -14.75 12.73
C GLU A 479 -14.12 -13.80 12.04
N VAL A 480 -14.08 -13.85 10.70
CA VAL A 480 -13.34 -12.86 9.91
C VAL A 480 -13.92 -11.47 10.23
N PRO A 481 -13.11 -10.55 10.78
CA PRO A 481 -13.60 -9.23 11.13
C PRO A 481 -14.13 -8.49 9.89
N VAL A 482 -15.29 -7.87 10.05
CA VAL A 482 -15.81 -6.97 9.02
C VAL A 482 -14.99 -5.69 9.05
N ASP A 483 -14.44 -5.32 7.90
CA ASP A 483 -13.73 -4.06 7.78
C ASP A 483 -14.69 -2.88 8.00
N PRO A 484 -14.52 -2.07 9.06
CA PRO A 484 -15.43 -0.95 9.36
C PRO A 484 -15.46 0.11 8.25
N TYR A 485 -14.41 0.19 7.43
CA TYR A 485 -14.36 1.14 6.30
C TYR A 485 -15.18 0.67 5.09
N LEU A 486 -15.57 -0.61 5.03
CA LEU A 486 -16.47 -1.14 4.01
C LEU A 486 -17.93 -0.91 4.36
N THR A 487 -18.28 -0.86 5.64
CA THR A 487 -19.65 -0.70 6.12
C THR A 487 -20.13 0.75 6.18
N GLY A 488 -19.24 1.72 6.01
CA GLY A 488 -19.56 3.15 6.08
C GLY A 488 -19.71 3.72 7.50
N GLU A 489 -19.46 2.92 8.51
CA GLU A 489 -19.45 3.30 9.94
C GLU A 489 -18.07 3.15 10.58
N PRO A 490 -17.04 3.85 10.10
CA PRO A 490 -15.75 3.74 10.72
C PRO A 490 -15.74 4.43 12.08
N MET A 491 -15.21 3.75 13.07
CA MET A 491 -14.94 4.36 14.36
C MET A 491 -13.95 5.53 14.17
N ILE A 492 -14.35 6.68 14.65
CA ILE A 492 -13.55 7.90 14.71
C ILE A 492 -13.10 8.10 16.15
#